data_48e9362d4af6ad5e90457de9a0251da0
#
_entry.id   48e9362d4af6ad5e90457de9a0251da0
#
_cell.length_a   1.000
_cell.length_b   1.000
_cell.length_c   1.000
_cell.angle_alpha   90.00
_cell.angle_beta   90.00
_cell.angle_gamma   90.00
#
_symmetry.space_group_name_H-M   'P 1'
#
loop_
_entity.id
_entity.type
_entity.pdbx_description
1 polymer ?
#
loop_
_entity_poly.entity_id
_entity_poly.type
_entity_poly.pdbx_seq_one_letter_code
_entity_poly.pdbx_strand_id
1 'polypeptide(L)'
;MEHTDPHFQTWESSAGQSGSAGLVTVYAGGRTGASWTASEPHAPAAAAFAAEYLGHIDEVVPGTAERFNGQAWLDLWTRDPWTNGAYAAFLPGQYTRLWGYMGRAEGRVRFAGEHTSTYSQGYLNGGVESGQRAAIEVMRALGLDVPAPIADLPYPELA
;
A
#
# COMPACT_ATOMS: atom_id res chain seq x y z
N MET A 1 -2.31 -15.20 5.79
CA MET A 1 -1.48 -16.13 6.58
C MET A 1 -0.25 -15.37 7.03
N GLU A 2 0.17 -15.53 8.26
CA GLU A 2 1.32 -14.82 8.85
C GLU A 2 2.39 -15.83 9.23
N HIS A 3 3.64 -15.57 8.86
CA HIS A 3 4.79 -16.41 9.19
C HIS A 3 5.71 -15.66 10.16
N THR A 4 6.26 -16.36 11.14
CA THR A 4 6.99 -15.71 12.24
C THR A 4 8.47 -15.52 11.99
N ASP A 5 9.07 -16.25 11.05
CA ASP A 5 10.50 -16.14 10.75
C ASP A 5 10.81 -16.66 9.33
N PRO A 6 11.11 -15.79 8.36
CA PRO A 6 11.04 -14.33 8.43
C PRO A 6 9.61 -13.81 8.56
N HIS A 7 9.42 -12.64 9.16
CA HIS A 7 8.09 -12.04 9.29
C HIS A 7 7.58 -11.55 7.95
N PHE A 8 6.56 -12.22 7.39
CA PHE A 8 5.86 -11.83 6.19
C PHE A 8 4.40 -12.30 6.22
N GLN A 9 3.60 -11.73 5.35
CA GLN A 9 2.22 -12.13 5.12
C GLN A 9 2.08 -12.66 3.70
N THR A 10 1.15 -13.58 3.49
CA THR A 10 0.84 -14.09 2.16
C THR A 10 -0.65 -14.10 1.92
N TRP A 11 -1.03 -13.85 0.67
CA TRP A 11 -2.40 -14.02 0.20
C TRP A 11 -2.41 -14.42 -1.27
N GLU A 12 -3.52 -14.99 -1.68
CA GLU A 12 -3.80 -15.31 -3.06
C GLU A 12 -4.36 -14.04 -3.75
N SER A 13 -3.69 -13.58 -4.82
CA SER A 13 -4.02 -12.30 -5.49
C SER A 13 -4.79 -12.46 -6.79
N SER A 14 -5.03 -13.70 -7.24
CA SER A 14 -5.83 -14.00 -8.44
C SER A 14 -7.24 -14.49 -8.15
N ALA A 15 -7.71 -14.35 -6.89
CA ALA A 15 -9.05 -14.75 -6.50
C ALA A 15 -10.11 -14.09 -7.39
N GLY A 16 -11.01 -14.88 -7.92
CA GLY A 16 -12.05 -14.43 -8.86
C GLY A 16 -11.61 -14.32 -10.33
N GLN A 17 -10.34 -14.57 -10.64
CA GLN A 17 -9.88 -14.68 -12.03
C GLN A 17 -10.17 -16.08 -12.57
N SER A 18 -10.44 -16.18 -13.87
CA SER A 18 -10.62 -17.46 -14.55
C SER A 18 -9.27 -18.11 -14.84
N GLY A 19 -9.21 -19.46 -14.73
CA GLY A 19 -8.02 -20.24 -15.01
C GLY A 19 -7.63 -21.15 -13.84
N SER A 20 -6.59 -21.95 -14.06
CA SER A 20 -6.04 -22.89 -13.07
C SER A 20 -4.74 -22.40 -12.42
N ALA A 21 -4.20 -21.29 -12.91
CA ALA A 21 -3.00 -20.68 -12.33
C ALA A 21 -3.40 -19.65 -11.25
N GLY A 22 -2.66 -19.64 -10.14
CA GLY A 22 -2.82 -18.68 -9.07
C GLY A 22 -1.59 -17.80 -8.91
N LEU A 23 -1.78 -16.65 -8.28
CA LEU A 23 -0.72 -15.72 -7.91
C LEU A 23 -0.69 -15.58 -6.39
N VAL A 24 0.42 -15.97 -5.78
CA VAL A 24 0.66 -15.77 -4.35
C VAL A 24 1.52 -14.52 -4.17
N THR A 25 1.02 -13.56 -3.41
CA THR A 25 1.80 -12.41 -2.98
C THR A 25 2.46 -12.71 -1.64
N VAL A 26 3.76 -12.44 -1.57
CA VAL A 26 4.54 -12.40 -0.33
C VAL A 26 4.79 -10.95 0.02
N TYR A 27 4.35 -10.52 1.18
CA TYR A 27 4.44 -9.14 1.62
C TYR A 27 5.22 -9.05 2.93
N ALA A 28 6.27 -8.25 2.93
CA ALA A 28 7.05 -7.99 4.13
C ALA A 28 7.33 -6.48 4.27
N GLY A 29 7.25 -6.03 5.50
CA GLY A 29 7.61 -4.65 5.87
C GLY A 29 8.78 -4.62 6.84
N GLY A 30 9.10 -3.42 7.33
CA GLY A 30 10.12 -3.20 8.34
C GLY A 30 11.49 -3.74 7.94
N ARG A 31 12.18 -4.39 8.88
CA ARG A 31 13.53 -4.91 8.65
C ARG A 31 13.58 -6.05 7.63
N THR A 32 12.58 -6.91 7.60
CA THR A 32 12.51 -8.01 6.64
C THR A 32 12.43 -7.48 5.22
N GLY A 33 11.47 -6.61 4.92
CA GLY A 33 11.36 -6.00 3.59
C GLY A 33 12.59 -5.16 3.22
N ALA A 34 13.20 -4.45 4.18
CA ALA A 34 14.40 -3.67 3.95
C ALA A 34 15.65 -4.52 3.64
N SER A 35 15.68 -5.79 4.04
CA SER A 35 16.77 -6.73 3.75
C SER A 35 16.71 -7.30 2.34
N TRP A 36 15.58 -7.21 1.67
CA TRP A 36 15.41 -7.73 0.31
C TRP A 36 16.22 -6.94 -0.70
N THR A 37 16.80 -7.64 -1.67
CA THR A 37 17.66 -7.04 -2.69
C THR A 37 17.32 -7.57 -4.08
N ALA A 38 17.37 -6.69 -5.06
CA ALA A 38 17.30 -7.00 -6.48
C ALA A 38 18.21 -6.05 -7.26
N SER A 39 18.46 -6.35 -8.52
CA SER A 39 19.24 -5.49 -9.41
C SER A 39 18.55 -4.16 -9.68
N GLU A 40 17.22 -4.21 -9.77
CA GLU A 40 16.34 -3.07 -10.01
C GLU A 40 15.19 -3.07 -8.99
N PRO A 41 14.56 -1.91 -8.72
CA PRO A 41 13.43 -1.82 -7.79
C PRO A 41 12.25 -2.73 -8.16
N HIS A 42 12.06 -3.01 -9.43
CA HIS A 42 10.98 -3.81 -9.98
C HIS A 42 11.58 -4.77 -11.00
N ALA A 43 11.78 -6.02 -10.60
CA ALA A 43 12.52 -7.00 -11.41
C ALA A 43 12.09 -8.44 -11.12
N PRO A 44 12.40 -9.38 -12.03
CA PRO A 44 12.30 -10.79 -11.71
C PRO A 44 13.10 -11.12 -10.45
N ALA A 45 12.49 -11.86 -9.53
CA ALA A 45 13.17 -12.30 -8.32
C ALA A 45 14.25 -13.33 -8.65
N ALA A 46 15.38 -13.28 -7.92
CA ALA A 46 16.40 -14.31 -8.03
C ALA A 46 15.83 -15.68 -7.64
N ALA A 47 16.22 -16.72 -8.37
CA ALA A 47 15.68 -18.07 -8.14
C ALA A 47 15.89 -18.56 -6.69
N ALA A 48 17.03 -18.26 -6.09
CA ALA A 48 17.31 -18.62 -4.70
C ALA A 48 16.37 -17.90 -3.72
N PHE A 49 16.06 -16.62 -3.97
CA PHE A 49 15.09 -15.84 -3.19
C PHE A 49 13.68 -16.42 -3.30
N ALA A 50 13.24 -16.74 -4.53
CA ALA A 50 11.94 -17.35 -4.74
C ALA A 50 11.83 -18.73 -4.06
N ALA A 51 12.89 -19.55 -4.13
CA ALA A 51 12.92 -20.87 -3.50
C ALA A 51 12.84 -20.79 -1.97
N GLU A 52 13.48 -19.82 -1.35
CA GLU A 52 13.43 -19.59 0.10
C GLU A 52 11.98 -19.34 0.55
N TYR A 53 11.29 -18.37 -0.06
CA TYR A 53 9.92 -18.02 0.33
C TYR A 53 8.91 -19.10 -0.06
N LEU A 54 9.12 -19.80 -1.17
CA LEU A 54 8.31 -20.97 -1.52
C LEU A 54 8.45 -22.09 -0.48
N GLY A 55 9.65 -22.32 0.06
CA GLY A 55 9.86 -23.27 1.15
C GLY A 55 9.02 -22.93 2.38
N HIS A 56 9.03 -21.67 2.81
CA HIS A 56 8.20 -21.24 3.94
C HIS A 56 6.69 -21.35 3.67
N ILE A 57 6.24 -21.08 2.44
CA ILE A 57 4.84 -21.26 2.07
C ILE A 57 4.47 -22.73 2.05
N ASP A 58 5.35 -23.58 1.56
CA ASP A 58 5.13 -25.04 1.44
C ASP A 58 4.99 -25.73 2.80
N GLU A 59 5.65 -25.21 3.86
CA GLU A 59 5.47 -25.67 5.23
C GLU A 59 4.01 -25.52 5.71
N VAL A 60 3.30 -24.53 5.22
CA VAL A 60 1.92 -24.21 5.63
C VAL A 60 0.89 -24.71 4.62
N VAL A 61 1.24 -24.70 3.35
CA VAL A 61 0.42 -25.18 2.23
C VAL A 61 1.24 -26.18 1.40
N PRO A 62 1.30 -27.44 1.83
CA PRO A 62 2.12 -28.45 1.17
C PRO A 62 1.81 -28.62 -0.32
N GLY A 63 2.84 -28.78 -1.13
CA GLY A 63 2.76 -28.93 -2.58
C GLY A 63 2.74 -27.61 -3.35
N THR A 64 2.92 -26.48 -2.69
CA THR A 64 3.03 -25.18 -3.35
C THR A 64 4.32 -25.08 -4.17
N ALA A 65 5.44 -25.51 -3.59
CA ALA A 65 6.74 -25.48 -4.27
C ALA A 65 6.76 -26.36 -5.53
N GLU A 66 6.11 -27.51 -5.51
CA GLU A 66 6.01 -28.43 -6.67
C GLU A 66 5.20 -27.83 -7.83
N ARG A 67 4.26 -26.92 -7.53
CA ARG A 67 3.39 -26.28 -8.52
C ARG A 67 3.93 -24.95 -9.03
N PHE A 68 5.07 -24.52 -8.52
CA PHE A 68 5.69 -23.27 -8.95
C PHE A 68 6.14 -23.35 -10.42
N ASN A 69 5.71 -22.39 -11.21
CA ASN A 69 6.00 -22.34 -12.66
C ASN A 69 7.34 -21.65 -13.00
N GLY A 70 8.15 -21.30 -12.00
CA GLY A 70 9.43 -20.63 -12.18
C GLY A 70 9.33 -19.10 -12.31
N GLN A 71 8.13 -18.52 -12.25
CA GLN A 71 7.95 -17.07 -12.39
C GLN A 71 7.76 -16.42 -11.02
N ALA A 72 8.69 -15.55 -10.66
CA ALA A 72 8.61 -14.72 -9.47
C ALA A 72 9.07 -13.30 -9.79
N TRP A 73 8.41 -12.34 -9.19
CA TRP A 73 8.69 -10.92 -9.35
C TRP A 73 8.90 -10.28 -7.99
N LEU A 74 9.78 -9.29 -7.89
CA LEU A 74 10.07 -8.57 -6.66
C LEU A 74 9.88 -7.07 -6.88
N ASP A 75 9.07 -6.46 -6.03
CA ASP A 75 8.82 -5.02 -6.01
C ASP A 75 9.39 -4.42 -4.72
N LEU A 76 10.43 -3.61 -4.85
CA LEU A 76 11.12 -2.93 -3.76
C LEU A 76 10.77 -1.43 -3.76
N TRP A 77 9.55 -1.10 -3.38
CA TRP A 77 9.02 0.27 -3.38
C TRP A 77 9.89 1.27 -2.62
N THR A 78 10.58 0.82 -1.58
CA THR A 78 11.51 1.65 -0.80
C THR A 78 12.79 2.01 -1.55
N ARG A 79 13.08 1.33 -2.67
CA ARG A 79 14.23 1.60 -3.55
C ARG A 79 13.83 2.26 -4.85
N ASP A 80 12.55 2.37 -5.14
CA ASP A 80 12.04 3.12 -6.27
C ASP A 80 12.30 4.61 -6.06
N PRO A 81 13.05 5.29 -6.95
CA PRO A 81 13.46 6.68 -6.75
C PRO A 81 12.31 7.67 -6.77
N TRP A 82 11.17 7.29 -7.32
CA TRP A 82 9.99 8.13 -7.43
C TRP A 82 9.03 7.95 -6.25
N THR A 83 9.03 6.76 -5.66
CA THR A 83 8.15 6.39 -4.56
C THR A 83 8.84 6.52 -3.20
N ASN A 84 10.07 5.99 -3.05
CA ASN A 84 10.87 5.99 -1.82
C ASN A 84 10.14 5.46 -0.57
N GLY A 85 9.14 4.65 -0.75
CA GLY A 85 8.31 4.12 0.33
C GLY A 85 7.12 3.34 -0.18
N ALA A 86 6.30 2.84 0.72
CA ALA A 86 5.09 2.08 0.36
C ALA A 86 3.83 2.87 0.72
N TYR A 87 3.55 3.04 1.99
CA TYR A 87 2.39 3.75 2.52
C TYR A 87 2.77 4.51 3.79
N ALA A 88 1.91 5.43 4.21
CA ALA A 88 2.17 6.23 5.39
C ALA A 88 2.24 5.37 6.65
N ALA A 89 3.28 5.57 7.44
CA ALA A 89 3.45 4.94 8.74
C ALA A 89 3.96 5.96 9.75
N PHE A 90 3.28 6.06 10.88
CA PHE A 90 3.71 6.95 11.96
C PHE A 90 4.71 6.25 12.88
N LEU A 91 5.78 6.93 13.20
CA LEU A 91 6.68 6.55 14.27
C LEU A 91 6.05 6.85 15.65
N PRO A 92 6.58 6.26 16.74
CA PRO A 92 6.10 6.54 18.09
C PRO A 92 6.00 8.05 18.37
N GLY A 93 4.84 8.50 18.83
CA GLY A 93 4.55 9.90 19.14
C GLY A 93 4.19 10.78 17.92
N GLN A 94 4.34 10.28 16.69
CA GLN A 94 3.94 11.05 15.51
C GLN A 94 2.43 11.01 15.29
N TYR A 95 1.78 9.89 15.53
CA TYR A 95 0.34 9.77 15.34
C TYR A 95 -0.43 10.85 16.11
N THR A 96 -0.15 11.00 17.41
CA THR A 96 -0.81 11.98 18.27
C THR A 96 -0.50 13.44 17.93
N ARG A 97 0.56 13.69 17.17
CA ARG A 97 1.01 15.05 16.82
C ARG A 97 0.67 15.44 15.39
N LEU A 98 0.62 14.49 14.47
CA LEU A 98 0.55 14.74 13.03
C LEU A 98 -0.77 14.28 12.39
N TRP A 99 -1.55 13.44 13.10
CA TRP A 99 -2.82 12.97 12.57
C TRP A 99 -3.75 14.13 12.23
N GLY A 100 -4.28 14.13 11.02
CA GLY A 100 -5.10 15.20 10.48
C GLY A 100 -4.34 16.43 9.97
N TYR A 101 -3.10 16.64 10.38
CA TYR A 101 -2.32 17.82 9.95
C TYR A 101 -1.88 17.74 8.49
N MET A 102 -1.54 16.55 8.00
CA MET A 102 -0.99 16.39 6.65
C MET A 102 -1.98 16.71 5.53
N GLY A 103 -3.27 16.74 5.83
CA GLY A 103 -4.31 17.10 4.88
C GLY A 103 -4.72 18.58 4.91
N ARG A 104 -4.19 19.37 5.86
CA ARG A 104 -4.59 20.79 6.00
C ARG A 104 -4.12 21.63 4.82
N ALA A 105 -4.99 22.55 4.42
CA ALA A 105 -4.66 23.51 3.39
C ALA A 105 -3.57 24.48 3.86
N GLU A 106 -2.62 24.80 3.00
CA GLU A 106 -1.64 25.86 3.22
C GLU A 106 -1.86 26.96 2.16
N GLY A 107 -2.52 28.03 2.56
CA GLY A 107 -2.92 29.09 1.65
C GLY A 107 -3.79 28.55 0.50
N ARG A 108 -3.24 28.56 -0.71
CA ARG A 108 -3.93 28.07 -1.92
C ARG A 108 -3.58 26.62 -2.26
N VAL A 109 -2.66 25.98 -1.53
CA VAL A 109 -2.25 24.60 -1.75
C VAL A 109 -3.18 23.65 -1.00
N ARG A 110 -3.59 22.58 -1.67
CA ARG A 110 -4.38 21.48 -1.11
C ARG A 110 -3.59 20.20 -1.22
N PHE A 111 -3.70 19.33 -0.22
CA PHE A 111 -2.98 18.07 -0.15
C PHE A 111 -3.95 16.91 -0.26
N ALA A 112 -3.59 15.93 -1.08
CA ALA A 112 -4.31 14.66 -1.23
C ALA A 112 -3.30 13.52 -1.29
N GLY A 113 -3.77 12.33 -1.00
CA GLY A 113 -2.99 11.11 -0.92
C GLY A 113 -3.43 10.31 0.31
N GLU A 114 -3.20 9.01 0.34
CA GLU A 114 -3.65 8.16 1.46
C GLU A 114 -3.12 8.64 2.82
N HIS A 115 -1.91 9.22 2.85
CA HIS A 115 -1.29 9.78 4.05
C HIS A 115 -2.06 10.95 4.68
N THR A 116 -2.92 11.61 3.89
CA THR A 116 -3.77 12.72 4.34
C THR A 116 -5.18 12.26 4.75
N SER A 117 -5.50 10.98 4.56
CA SER A 117 -6.77 10.40 4.98
C SER A 117 -6.83 10.29 6.51
N THR A 118 -7.99 10.55 7.07
CA THR A 118 -8.27 10.38 8.51
C THR A 118 -9.00 9.07 8.83
N TYR A 119 -9.52 8.37 7.82
CA TYR A 119 -10.28 7.14 7.99
C TYR A 119 -9.57 5.90 7.44
N SER A 120 -8.84 6.05 6.35
CA SER A 120 -8.28 4.92 5.59
C SER A 120 -6.82 5.15 5.22
N GLN A 121 -6.03 5.73 6.14
CA GLN A 121 -4.60 5.93 5.94
C GLN A 121 -3.89 4.59 5.70
N GLY A 122 -3.00 4.54 4.72
CA GLY A 122 -2.32 3.31 4.30
C GLY A 122 -3.08 2.46 3.28
N TYR A 123 -4.29 2.86 2.87
CA TYR A 123 -5.14 2.11 1.95
C TYR A 123 -5.49 2.91 0.70
N LEU A 124 -5.82 2.20 -0.38
CA LEU A 124 -6.29 2.81 -1.63
C LEU A 124 -7.53 3.69 -1.43
N ASN A 125 -8.44 3.27 -0.56
CA ASN A 125 -9.63 4.05 -0.20
C ASN A 125 -9.27 5.42 0.38
N GLY A 126 -8.17 5.51 1.15
CA GLY A 126 -7.67 6.78 1.67
C GLY A 126 -7.19 7.73 0.58
N GLY A 127 -6.61 7.19 -0.49
CA GLY A 127 -6.26 7.98 -1.66
C GLY A 127 -7.50 8.59 -2.34
N VAL A 128 -8.56 7.79 -2.53
CA VAL A 128 -9.83 8.24 -3.12
C VAL A 128 -10.50 9.29 -2.22
N GLU A 129 -10.67 8.97 -0.94
CA GLU A 129 -11.27 9.86 0.07
C GLU A 129 -10.60 11.23 0.10
N SER A 130 -9.28 11.25 0.27
CA SER A 130 -8.51 12.48 0.35
C SER A 130 -8.54 13.29 -0.94
N GLY A 131 -8.58 12.61 -2.10
CA GLY A 131 -8.76 13.26 -3.40
C GLY A 131 -10.10 13.95 -3.51
N GLN A 132 -11.19 13.30 -3.09
CA GLN A 132 -12.53 13.90 -3.07
C GLN A 132 -12.59 15.10 -2.11
N ARG A 133 -12.04 14.97 -0.91
CA ARG A 133 -11.94 16.07 0.07
C ARG A 133 -11.20 17.27 -0.53
N ALA A 134 -10.02 17.05 -1.10
CA ALA A 134 -9.24 18.13 -1.70
C ALA A 134 -9.96 18.79 -2.88
N ALA A 135 -10.68 18.02 -3.70
CA ALA A 135 -11.50 18.57 -4.79
C ALA A 135 -12.63 19.47 -4.26
N ILE A 136 -13.34 19.05 -3.21
CA ILE A 136 -14.36 19.86 -2.54
C ILE A 136 -13.76 21.16 -2.01
N GLU A 137 -12.62 21.10 -1.34
CA GLU A 137 -11.93 22.27 -0.82
C GLU A 137 -11.55 23.26 -1.93
N VAL A 138 -11.05 22.77 -3.07
CA VAL A 138 -10.73 23.61 -4.23
C VAL A 138 -11.99 24.24 -4.83
N MET A 139 -13.04 23.45 -5.03
CA MET A 139 -14.31 23.98 -5.58
C MET A 139 -14.89 25.06 -4.70
N ARG A 140 -14.97 24.84 -3.40
CA ARG A 140 -15.43 25.85 -2.42
C ARG A 140 -14.57 27.12 -2.44
N ALA A 141 -13.24 26.96 -2.49
CA ALA A 141 -12.31 28.10 -2.55
C ALA A 141 -12.45 28.93 -3.84
N LEU A 142 -12.93 28.32 -4.91
CA LEU A 142 -13.19 28.98 -6.20
C LEU A 142 -14.64 29.48 -6.34
N GLY A 143 -15.49 29.28 -5.33
CA GLY A 143 -16.91 29.64 -5.38
C GLY A 143 -17.72 28.78 -6.36
N LEU A 144 -17.28 27.54 -6.62
CA LEU A 144 -17.97 26.58 -7.49
C LEU A 144 -18.93 25.72 -6.68
N ASP A 145 -20.03 25.32 -7.31
CA ASP A 145 -20.98 24.39 -6.71
C ASP A 145 -20.36 22.97 -6.61
N VAL A 146 -20.46 22.39 -5.42
CA VAL A 146 -20.04 20.99 -5.20
C VAL A 146 -21.21 20.08 -5.56
N PRO A 147 -21.01 19.07 -6.43
CA PRO A 147 -22.06 18.14 -6.80
C PRO A 147 -22.65 17.40 -5.58
N ALA A 148 -23.97 17.29 -5.50
CA ALA A 148 -24.70 16.72 -4.37
C ALA A 148 -24.19 15.35 -3.86
N PRO A 149 -23.85 14.35 -4.71
CA PRO A 149 -23.34 13.08 -4.22
C PRO A 149 -22.00 13.17 -3.47
N ILE A 150 -21.25 14.25 -3.67
CA ILE A 150 -19.93 14.45 -3.07
C ILE A 150 -20.02 15.42 -1.88
N ALA A 151 -20.98 16.34 -1.91
CA ALA A 151 -21.14 17.38 -0.88
C ALA A 151 -21.50 16.81 0.49
N ASP A 152 -22.19 15.67 0.53
CA ASP A 152 -22.69 15.02 1.74
C ASP A 152 -21.77 13.92 2.28
N LEU A 153 -20.58 13.75 1.69
CA LEU A 153 -19.62 12.79 2.21
C LEU A 153 -19.08 13.26 3.56
N PRO A 154 -18.99 12.35 4.56
CA PRO A 154 -18.64 12.70 5.93
C PRO A 154 -17.12 12.93 6.09
N TYR A 155 -16.60 13.91 5.36
CA TYR A 155 -15.20 14.30 5.55
C TYR A 155 -15.09 15.24 6.74
N PRO A 156 -14.22 14.96 7.72
CA PRO A 156 -13.98 15.90 8.80
C PRO A 156 -13.36 17.18 8.23
N GLU A 157 -13.84 18.31 8.69
CA GLU A 157 -13.12 19.55 8.48
C GLU A 157 -11.79 19.45 9.21
N LEU A 158 -10.71 19.47 8.44
CA LEU A 158 -9.36 19.52 9.01
C LEU A 158 -9.12 20.95 9.47
N ALA A 159 -9.28 21.17 10.76
CA ALA A 159 -9.16 22.48 11.41
C ALA A 159 -7.73 23.06 11.35
#